data_3dc70b46e27f73e589c82e961dd75f81
#
_entry.id   3dc70b46e27f73e589c82e961dd75f81
#
_cell.length_a   1.000
_cell.length_b   1.000
_cell.length_c   1.000
_cell.angle_alpha   90.00
_cell.angle_beta   90.00
_cell.angle_gamma   90.00
#
_symmetry.space_group_name_H-M   'P 1'
#
loop_
_entity.id
_entity.type
_entity.pdbx_description
1 polymer ?
#
loop_
_entity_poly.entity_id
_entity_poly.type
_entity_poly.pdbx_seq_one_letter_code
_entity_poly.pdbx_strand_id
1 'polypeptide(L)'
;MQPHWLYVATFADGTDKVGTAADPRKWGRLTEQGAVVGRYVARAVDGRVVRHLEDAMTDTAGLRQAVRAAAKAAGLTRPVDLARLDRSNADAATLAREVLADLGPDFSDDDFRVVDEQWEPPAGREAAFTGRRTAYPLDTAVGAHGLTVQWCIGSAVGATVAEDPDTVYVADLARLRGRRIEWGDFDTALPAMQEALF
;
A
#
# COMPACT_ATOMS: atom_id res chain seq x y z
N MET A 1 22.41 -16.83 5.92
CA MET A 1 21.21 -16.17 6.45
C MET A 1 20.92 -14.97 5.56
N GLN A 2 19.65 -14.67 5.27
CA GLN A 2 19.26 -13.54 4.41
C GLN A 2 18.73 -12.41 5.29
N PRO A 3 19.30 -11.19 5.24
CA PRO A 3 18.80 -10.06 5.99
C PRO A 3 17.38 -9.67 5.59
N HIS A 4 16.63 -9.14 6.57
CA HIS A 4 15.29 -8.66 6.41
C HIS A 4 15.14 -7.25 7.01
N TRP A 5 14.18 -6.52 6.47
CA TRP A 5 13.85 -5.16 6.89
C TRP A 5 12.48 -5.13 7.54
N LEU A 6 12.37 -4.43 8.67
CA LEU A 6 11.11 -4.03 9.26
C LEU A 6 10.78 -2.62 8.78
N TYR A 7 9.55 -2.40 8.35
CA TYR A 7 9.10 -1.10 7.87
C TYR A 7 7.75 -0.73 8.44
N VAL A 8 7.48 0.57 8.49
CA VAL A 8 6.16 1.16 8.67
C VAL A 8 5.71 1.73 7.34
N ALA A 9 4.52 1.37 6.88
CA ALA A 9 3.91 1.84 5.64
C ALA A 9 2.57 2.51 5.92
N THR A 10 2.34 3.67 5.31
CA THR A 10 1.08 4.41 5.38
C THR A 10 0.38 4.37 4.02
N PHE A 11 -0.92 4.10 4.04
CA PHE A 11 -1.75 4.01 2.84
C PHE A 11 -2.58 5.27 2.62
N ALA A 12 -3.24 5.36 1.45
CA ALA A 12 -4.01 6.54 1.06
C ALA A 12 -5.17 6.89 2.01
N ASP A 13 -5.69 5.91 2.75
CA ASP A 13 -6.73 6.10 3.76
C ASP A 13 -6.19 6.59 5.12
N GLY A 14 -4.86 6.75 5.25
CA GLY A 14 -4.19 7.13 6.48
C GLY A 14 -3.89 5.97 7.43
N THR A 15 -4.15 4.73 7.03
CA THR A 15 -3.84 3.57 7.87
C THR A 15 -2.34 3.28 7.87
N ASP A 16 -1.75 3.17 9.06
CA ASP A 16 -0.39 2.72 9.26
C ASP A 16 -0.33 1.19 9.44
N LYS A 17 0.72 0.60 8.92
CA LYS A 17 0.97 -0.83 8.96
C LYS A 17 2.45 -1.10 9.19
N VAL A 18 2.77 -2.04 10.08
CA VAL A 18 4.08 -2.68 10.14
C VAL A 18 4.17 -3.84 9.15
N GLY A 19 5.35 -4.10 8.63
CA GLY A 19 5.58 -5.22 7.72
C GLY A 19 7.05 -5.51 7.51
N THR A 20 7.33 -6.63 6.83
CA THR A 20 8.68 -7.11 6.60
C THR A 20 9.00 -7.27 5.12
N ALA A 21 10.26 -7.10 4.76
CA ALA A 21 10.78 -7.32 3.42
C ALA A 21 12.14 -8.02 3.49
N ALA A 22 12.34 -9.06 2.68
CA ALA A 22 13.68 -9.60 2.46
C ALA A 22 14.56 -8.56 1.75
N ASP A 23 15.87 -8.56 2.04
CA ASP A 23 16.81 -7.55 1.53
C ASP A 23 16.72 -7.30 0.00
N PRO A 24 16.66 -8.31 -0.89
CA PRO A 24 16.52 -8.09 -2.32
C PRO A 24 15.17 -7.49 -2.74
N ARG A 25 14.17 -7.54 -1.89
CA ARG A 25 12.82 -7.03 -2.15
C ARG A 25 12.49 -5.76 -1.38
N LYS A 26 13.47 -5.19 -0.70
CA LYS A 26 13.32 -4.02 0.17
C LYS A 26 12.45 -2.96 -0.47
N TRP A 27 12.85 -2.44 -1.60
CA TRP A 27 12.15 -1.33 -2.29
C TRP A 27 10.85 -1.74 -2.95
N GLY A 28 10.85 -2.87 -3.66
CA GLY A 28 9.69 -3.36 -4.40
C GLY A 28 8.53 -3.76 -3.49
N ARG A 29 8.81 -4.19 -2.26
CA ARG A 29 7.78 -4.66 -1.33
C ARG A 29 6.76 -3.59 -0.97
N LEU A 30 7.18 -2.36 -0.69
CA LEU A 30 6.27 -1.25 -0.38
C LEU A 30 5.46 -0.84 -1.62
N THR A 31 6.08 -0.83 -2.79
CA THR A 31 5.38 -0.59 -4.07
C THR A 31 4.27 -1.62 -4.30
N GLU A 32 4.57 -2.91 -4.17
CA GLU A 32 3.59 -4.01 -4.32
C GLU A 32 2.46 -3.94 -3.28
N GLN A 33 2.78 -3.48 -2.08
CA GLN A 33 1.78 -3.27 -1.02
C GLN A 33 0.86 -2.08 -1.29
N GLY A 34 1.23 -1.17 -2.19
CA GLY A 34 0.51 0.07 -2.45
C GLY A 34 0.69 1.11 -1.35
N ALA A 35 1.85 1.11 -0.70
CA ALA A 35 2.20 2.16 0.27
C ALA A 35 2.25 3.53 -0.42
N VAL A 36 1.79 4.57 0.25
CA VAL A 36 1.94 5.97 -0.19
C VAL A 36 3.23 6.54 0.39
N VAL A 37 3.48 6.30 1.66
CA VAL A 37 4.69 6.66 2.39
C VAL A 37 5.20 5.43 3.12
N GLY A 38 6.51 5.37 3.37
CA GLY A 38 7.10 4.28 4.15
C GLY A 38 8.44 4.64 4.75
N ARG A 39 8.77 4.02 5.88
CA ARG A 39 10.06 4.14 6.56
C ARG A 39 10.52 2.77 7.04
N TYR A 40 11.80 2.49 6.83
CA TYR A 40 12.45 1.32 7.42
C TYR A 40 12.92 1.68 8.83
N VAL A 41 12.57 0.84 9.79
CA VAL A 41 12.83 1.10 11.22
C VAL A 41 13.82 0.12 11.83
N ALA A 42 14.01 -1.08 11.23
CA ALA A 42 15.06 -2.00 11.61
C ALA A 42 15.56 -2.84 10.44
N ARG A 43 16.81 -3.31 10.55
CA ARG A 43 17.38 -4.36 9.72
C ARG A 43 17.78 -5.52 10.61
N ALA A 44 17.15 -6.68 10.41
CA ALA A 44 17.37 -7.91 11.12
C ALA A 44 18.28 -8.86 10.32
N VAL A 45 18.99 -9.73 11.03
CA VAL A 45 19.91 -10.71 10.46
C VAL A 45 19.18 -11.74 9.60
N ASP A 46 17.95 -12.08 9.95
CA ASP A 46 17.13 -13.04 9.20
C ASP A 46 15.62 -12.83 9.36
N GLY A 47 14.85 -13.72 8.68
CA GLY A 47 13.39 -13.66 8.66
C GLY A 47 12.72 -14.09 9.98
N ARG A 48 13.42 -14.80 10.86
CA ARG A 48 12.87 -15.19 12.18
C ARG A 48 12.93 -14.01 13.13
N VAL A 49 14.08 -13.37 13.22
CA VAL A 49 14.26 -12.18 14.05
C VAL A 49 13.28 -11.10 13.64
N VAL A 50 13.21 -10.76 12.35
CA VAL A 50 12.29 -9.67 11.90
C VAL A 50 10.81 -9.99 12.18
N ARG A 51 10.42 -11.27 12.21
CA ARG A 51 9.06 -11.67 12.56
C ARG A 51 8.76 -11.39 14.03
N HIS A 52 9.69 -11.71 14.94
CA HIS A 52 9.53 -11.35 16.35
C HIS A 52 9.43 -9.84 16.57
N LEU A 53 10.21 -9.06 15.82
CA LEU A 53 10.10 -7.60 15.87
C LEU A 53 8.74 -7.13 15.34
N GLU A 54 8.23 -7.70 14.24
CA GLU A 54 6.90 -7.38 13.68
C GLU A 54 5.77 -7.68 14.69
N ASP A 55 5.85 -8.81 15.39
CA ASP A 55 4.86 -9.19 16.42
C ASP A 55 4.92 -8.22 17.61
N ALA A 56 6.11 -7.85 18.08
CA ALA A 56 6.27 -6.87 19.15
C ALA A 56 5.68 -5.49 18.78
N MET A 57 5.80 -5.04 17.51
CA MET A 57 5.16 -3.81 17.05
C MET A 57 3.64 -3.89 17.14
N THR A 58 3.07 -5.06 16.87
CA THR A 58 1.62 -5.25 16.97
C THR A 58 1.16 -5.26 18.43
N ASP A 59 1.87 -5.96 19.28
CA ASP A 59 1.50 -6.17 20.68
C ASP A 59 1.70 -4.90 21.53
N THR A 60 2.78 -4.15 21.26
CA THR A 60 3.17 -2.99 22.10
C THR A 60 2.73 -1.66 21.48
N ALA A 61 2.93 -1.47 20.16
CA ALA A 61 2.59 -0.22 19.48
C ALA A 61 1.21 -0.24 18.82
N GLY A 62 0.50 -1.38 18.82
CA GLY A 62 -0.81 -1.51 18.19
C GLY A 62 -0.80 -1.38 16.67
N LEU A 63 0.37 -1.49 16.03
CA LEU A 63 0.51 -1.38 14.58
C LEU A 63 -0.05 -2.63 13.89
N ARG A 64 -0.84 -2.43 12.85
CA ARG A 64 -1.47 -3.53 12.12
C ARG A 64 -0.47 -4.23 11.21
N GLN A 65 -0.56 -5.55 11.08
CA GLN A 65 0.21 -6.33 10.11
C GLN A 65 -0.49 -6.48 8.76
N ALA A 66 -1.79 -6.17 8.67
CA ALA A 66 -2.55 -6.32 7.46
C ALA A 66 -3.53 -5.17 7.22
N VAL A 67 -3.63 -4.74 5.95
CA VAL A 67 -4.65 -3.80 5.46
C VAL A 67 -5.28 -4.40 4.21
N ARG A 68 -6.61 -4.45 4.17
CA ARG A 68 -7.35 -5.04 3.05
C ARG A 68 -7.13 -4.24 1.76
N ALA A 69 -6.99 -4.93 0.62
CA ALA A 69 -6.81 -4.29 -0.69
C ALA A 69 -7.96 -3.33 -1.03
N ALA A 70 -9.19 -3.74 -0.77
CA ALA A 70 -10.37 -2.90 -0.99
C ALA A 70 -10.33 -1.58 -0.18
N ALA A 71 -9.84 -1.60 1.07
CA ALA A 71 -9.69 -0.38 1.87
C ALA A 71 -8.64 0.56 1.28
N LYS A 72 -7.51 0.01 0.80
CA LYS A 72 -6.47 0.78 0.12
C LYS A 72 -6.99 1.43 -1.16
N ALA A 73 -7.72 0.67 -1.99
CA ALA A 73 -8.34 1.19 -3.22
C ALA A 73 -9.38 2.27 -2.91
N ALA A 74 -10.25 2.06 -1.91
CA ALA A 74 -11.22 3.05 -1.47
C ALA A 74 -10.56 4.34 -0.95
N GLY A 75 -9.40 4.25 -0.30
CA GLY A 75 -8.62 5.42 0.10
C GLY A 75 -8.19 6.29 -1.09
N LEU A 76 -7.90 5.67 -2.23
CA LEU A 76 -7.48 6.38 -3.46
C LEU A 76 -8.62 7.11 -4.18
N THR A 77 -9.87 6.89 -3.84
CA THR A 77 -11.01 7.64 -4.41
C THR A 77 -11.23 9.00 -3.72
N ARG A 78 -10.51 9.28 -2.63
CA ARG A 78 -10.63 10.50 -1.84
C ARG A 78 -9.41 11.40 -2.06
N PRO A 79 -9.51 12.71 -1.77
CA PRO A 79 -8.33 13.58 -1.72
C PRO A 79 -7.27 13.01 -0.77
N VAL A 80 -6.02 12.98 -1.22
CA VAL A 80 -4.88 12.46 -0.46
C VAL A 80 -3.98 13.62 -0.05
N ASP A 81 -3.88 13.88 1.25
CA ASP A 81 -2.92 14.84 1.81
C ASP A 81 -1.60 14.14 2.11
N LEU A 82 -0.67 14.20 1.16
CA LEU A 82 0.64 13.54 1.26
C LEU A 82 1.45 14.04 2.45
N ALA A 83 1.38 15.33 2.80
CA ALA A 83 2.12 15.88 3.92
C ALA A 83 1.57 15.37 5.26
N ARG A 84 0.25 15.20 5.36
CA ARG A 84 -0.38 14.58 6.54
C ARG A 84 0.03 13.12 6.67
N LEU A 85 0.01 12.36 5.56
CA LEU A 85 0.41 10.95 5.56
C LEU A 85 1.88 10.77 5.93
N ASP A 86 2.75 11.68 5.47
CA ASP A 86 4.17 11.62 5.81
C ASP A 86 4.40 11.88 7.31
N ARG A 87 3.68 12.85 7.90
CA ARG A 87 3.74 13.08 9.37
C ARG A 87 3.25 11.86 10.14
N SER A 88 2.08 11.30 9.78
CA SER A 88 1.55 10.09 10.44
C SER A 88 2.54 8.93 10.38
N ASN A 89 3.16 8.71 9.22
CA ASN A 89 4.16 7.66 9.04
C ASN A 89 5.43 7.93 9.88
N ALA A 90 5.87 9.21 9.99
CA ALA A 90 7.01 9.57 10.82
C ALA A 90 6.75 9.31 12.30
N ASP A 91 5.56 9.68 12.79
CA ASP A 91 5.13 9.43 14.18
C ASP A 91 5.08 7.92 14.48
N ALA A 92 4.45 7.13 13.59
CA ALA A 92 4.38 5.69 13.73
C ALA A 92 5.77 5.01 13.66
N ALA A 93 6.67 5.51 12.81
CA ALA A 93 8.04 5.00 12.72
C ALA A 93 8.87 5.37 13.96
N THR A 94 8.64 6.54 14.56
CA THR A 94 9.27 6.94 15.81
C THR A 94 8.83 6.03 16.95
N LEU A 95 7.53 5.82 17.11
CA LEU A 95 6.99 4.87 18.10
C LEU A 95 7.57 3.46 17.89
N ALA A 96 7.66 2.99 16.64
CA ALA A 96 8.26 1.69 16.36
C ALA A 96 9.73 1.60 16.80
N ARG A 97 10.53 2.67 16.60
CA ARG A 97 11.94 2.71 17.04
C ARG A 97 12.07 2.74 18.57
N GLU A 98 11.17 3.41 19.27
CA GLU A 98 11.12 3.40 20.74
C GLU A 98 10.86 1.99 21.25
N VAL A 99 9.86 1.28 20.71
CA VAL A 99 9.60 -0.13 21.06
C VAL A 99 10.82 -1.02 20.78
N LEU A 100 11.49 -0.82 19.62
CA LEU A 100 12.70 -1.58 19.28
C LEU A 100 13.85 -1.36 20.28
N ALA A 101 14.01 -0.14 20.78
CA ALA A 101 15.02 0.18 21.79
C ALA A 101 14.75 -0.55 23.12
N ASP A 102 13.46 -0.63 23.49
CA ASP A 102 13.04 -1.32 24.72
C ASP A 102 13.19 -2.86 24.62
N LEU A 103 13.10 -3.41 23.38
CA LEU A 103 13.31 -4.86 23.12
C LEU A 103 14.79 -5.26 23.09
N GLY A 104 15.71 -4.29 22.97
CA GLY A 104 17.14 -4.57 22.84
C GLY A 104 17.70 -5.58 23.84
N PRO A 105 17.34 -5.54 25.15
CA PRO A 105 17.80 -6.52 26.14
C PRO A 105 17.41 -7.98 25.89
N ASP A 106 16.34 -8.21 25.11
CA ASP A 106 15.83 -9.56 24.81
C ASP A 106 16.52 -10.19 23.57
N PHE A 107 17.38 -9.44 22.88
CA PHE A 107 18.09 -9.84 21.67
C PHE A 107 19.59 -9.65 21.85
N SER A 108 20.39 -10.36 21.04
CA SER A 108 21.81 -10.06 20.93
C SER A 108 22.03 -8.82 20.05
N ASP A 109 23.15 -8.11 20.27
CA ASP A 109 23.53 -6.91 19.49
C ASP A 109 23.65 -7.20 17.98
N ASP A 110 23.86 -8.47 17.61
CA ASP A 110 24.00 -8.92 16.23
C ASP A 110 22.66 -9.31 15.56
N ASP A 111 21.56 -9.45 16.32
CA ASP A 111 20.28 -9.92 15.78
C ASP A 111 19.60 -8.87 14.91
N PHE A 112 19.63 -7.62 15.33
CA PHE A 112 19.09 -6.51 14.53
C PHE A 112 19.75 -5.19 14.89
N ARG A 113 19.56 -4.21 14.01
CA ARG A 113 19.91 -2.82 14.26
C ARG A 113 18.73 -1.93 13.93
N VAL A 114 18.48 -0.92 14.75
CA VAL A 114 17.53 0.15 14.48
C VAL A 114 18.08 1.03 13.34
N VAL A 115 17.21 1.43 12.43
CA VAL A 115 17.53 2.33 11.32
C VAL A 115 16.48 3.42 11.21
N ASP A 116 16.85 4.52 10.54
CA ASP A 116 15.94 5.58 10.15
C ASP A 116 16.16 5.88 8.67
N GLU A 117 15.41 5.18 7.82
CA GLU A 117 15.57 5.29 6.38
C GLU A 117 14.22 5.45 5.71
N GLN A 118 14.03 6.53 4.97
CA GLN A 118 12.81 6.78 4.22
C GLN A 118 12.80 5.94 2.93
N TRP A 119 11.65 5.35 2.63
CA TRP A 119 11.43 4.71 1.35
C TRP A 119 11.20 5.76 0.26
N GLU A 120 11.91 5.61 -0.84
CA GLU A 120 11.73 6.43 -2.04
C GLU A 120 10.71 5.75 -2.97
N PRO A 121 9.51 6.33 -3.13
CA PRO A 121 8.51 5.77 -4.03
C PRO A 121 8.95 5.89 -5.50
N PRO A 122 8.52 4.97 -6.36
CA PRO A 122 8.75 5.10 -7.80
C PRO A 122 8.17 6.41 -8.35
N ALA A 123 8.83 7.02 -9.33
CA ALA A 123 8.34 8.19 -10.04
C ALA A 123 7.02 7.91 -10.80
N GLY A 124 6.27 8.96 -11.12
CA GLY A 124 5.04 8.87 -11.91
C GLY A 124 3.80 8.47 -11.12
N ARG A 125 3.86 8.49 -9.77
CA ARG A 125 2.72 8.16 -8.90
C ARG A 125 1.82 9.35 -8.58
N GLU A 126 2.24 10.55 -8.89
CA GLU A 126 1.59 11.80 -8.52
C GLU A 126 0.16 11.88 -9.07
N ALA A 127 -0.07 11.33 -10.27
CA ALA A 127 -1.39 11.23 -10.88
C ALA A 127 -2.40 10.43 -10.05
N ALA A 128 -1.94 9.47 -9.23
CA ALA A 128 -2.80 8.70 -8.34
C ALA A 128 -3.32 9.52 -7.13
N PHE A 129 -2.75 10.68 -6.86
CA PHE A 129 -3.07 11.51 -5.70
C PHE A 129 -3.71 12.85 -6.08
N THR A 130 -3.75 13.18 -7.37
CA THR A 130 -4.30 14.44 -7.91
C THR A 130 -5.60 14.21 -8.68
N GLY A 131 -6.41 15.25 -8.83
CA GLY A 131 -7.66 15.23 -9.58
C GLY A 131 -8.80 14.49 -8.89
N ARG A 132 -9.96 14.47 -9.57
CA ARG A 132 -11.17 13.77 -9.11
C ARG A 132 -11.11 12.31 -9.55
N ARG A 133 -11.38 11.41 -8.63
CA ARG A 133 -11.41 9.96 -8.86
C ARG A 133 -12.67 9.38 -8.23
N THR A 134 -13.21 8.35 -8.84
CA THR A 134 -14.40 7.65 -8.32
C THR A 134 -14.14 6.14 -8.26
N ALA A 135 -14.90 5.43 -7.45
CA ALA A 135 -14.79 3.97 -7.42
C ALA A 135 -15.30 3.38 -8.74
N TYR A 136 -14.56 2.39 -9.27
CA TYR A 136 -15.05 1.64 -10.43
C TYR A 136 -16.31 0.86 -10.04
N PRO A 137 -17.43 1.02 -10.76
CA PRO A 137 -18.72 0.52 -10.29
C PRO A 137 -18.95 -0.97 -10.50
N LEU A 138 -18.11 -1.64 -11.31
CA LEU A 138 -18.26 -3.04 -11.64
C LEU A 138 -17.30 -3.94 -10.85
N ASP A 139 -17.69 -5.20 -10.68
CA ASP A 139 -16.80 -6.21 -10.10
C ASP A 139 -15.77 -6.66 -11.13
N THR A 140 -14.50 -6.29 -10.94
CA THR A 140 -13.38 -6.61 -11.84
C THR A 140 -13.14 -8.11 -12.02
N ALA A 141 -13.73 -8.95 -11.16
CA ALA A 141 -13.60 -10.40 -11.25
C ALA A 141 -14.70 -11.08 -12.09
N VAL A 142 -15.63 -10.31 -12.66
CA VAL A 142 -16.81 -10.82 -13.39
C VAL A 142 -16.95 -10.07 -14.71
N GLY A 143 -17.03 -10.82 -15.82
CA GLY A 143 -17.22 -10.24 -17.15
C GLY A 143 -15.93 -9.77 -17.81
N ALA A 144 -16.08 -8.89 -18.79
CA ALA A 144 -15.01 -8.28 -19.54
C ALA A 144 -14.98 -6.76 -19.26
N HIS A 145 -13.78 -6.17 -19.24
CA HIS A 145 -13.59 -4.77 -18.90
C HIS A 145 -12.57 -4.14 -19.85
N GLY A 146 -12.99 -3.09 -20.58
CA GLY A 146 -12.10 -2.23 -21.36
C GLY A 146 -11.63 -1.07 -20.48
N LEU A 147 -10.39 -1.13 -20.01
CA LEU A 147 -9.80 -0.13 -19.10
C LEU A 147 -8.52 0.43 -19.70
N THR A 148 -8.44 1.75 -19.86
CA THR A 148 -7.21 2.46 -20.21
C THR A 148 -6.52 2.90 -18.94
N VAL A 149 -5.47 2.15 -18.52
CA VAL A 149 -4.76 2.38 -17.26
C VAL A 149 -3.94 3.66 -17.32
N GLN A 150 -4.12 4.54 -16.34
CA GLN A 150 -3.40 5.79 -16.15
C GLN A 150 -2.28 5.66 -15.11
N TRP A 151 -2.53 4.92 -14.04
CA TRP A 151 -1.57 4.69 -12.95
C TRP A 151 -1.89 3.41 -12.16
N CYS A 152 -0.91 2.93 -11.40
CA CYS A 152 -1.03 1.77 -10.51
C CYS A 152 -0.47 2.07 -9.12
N ILE A 153 -1.22 1.72 -8.06
CA ILE A 153 -0.77 1.77 -6.66
C ILE A 153 -1.09 0.43 -5.99
N GLY A 154 -0.08 -0.43 -5.86
CA GLY A 154 -0.29 -1.81 -5.41
C GLY A 154 -1.19 -2.59 -6.36
N SER A 155 -2.33 -3.08 -5.87
CA SER A 155 -3.36 -3.76 -6.68
C SER A 155 -4.44 -2.82 -7.21
N ALA A 156 -4.43 -1.55 -6.83
CA ALA A 156 -5.37 -0.57 -7.35
C ALA A 156 -4.84 0.07 -8.63
N VAL A 157 -5.71 0.23 -9.60
CA VAL A 157 -5.43 0.98 -10.84
C VAL A 157 -6.39 2.15 -10.96
N GLY A 158 -5.87 3.28 -11.42
CA GLY A 158 -6.69 4.36 -11.95
C GLY A 158 -6.79 4.20 -13.45
N ALA A 159 -8.00 4.13 -13.96
CA ALA A 159 -8.24 3.91 -15.38
C ALA A 159 -9.44 4.71 -15.86
N THR A 160 -9.46 5.00 -17.16
CA THR A 160 -10.64 5.52 -17.86
C THR A 160 -11.30 4.41 -18.67
N VAL A 161 -12.55 4.60 -19.04
CA VAL A 161 -13.29 3.72 -19.96
C VAL A 161 -13.64 4.51 -21.23
N ALA A 162 -13.81 3.83 -22.36
CA ALA A 162 -14.10 4.50 -23.64
C ALA A 162 -15.38 5.32 -23.61
N GLU A 163 -16.38 4.88 -22.86
CA GLU A 163 -17.68 5.56 -22.71
C GLU A 163 -17.59 6.83 -21.85
N ASP A 164 -16.58 6.91 -20.93
CA ASP A 164 -16.34 8.06 -20.05
C ASP A 164 -14.82 8.31 -19.90
N PRO A 165 -14.20 8.94 -20.91
CA PRO A 165 -12.75 9.15 -20.93
C PRO A 165 -12.25 10.23 -19.96
N ASP A 166 -13.15 11.08 -19.45
CA ASP A 166 -12.82 12.22 -18.58
C ASP A 166 -12.82 11.84 -17.08
N THR A 167 -13.41 10.70 -16.75
CA THR A 167 -13.48 10.21 -15.35
C THR A 167 -12.44 9.14 -15.10
N VAL A 168 -11.59 9.36 -14.08
CA VAL A 168 -10.67 8.33 -13.59
C VAL A 168 -11.36 7.46 -12.55
N TYR A 169 -11.52 6.20 -12.89
CA TYR A 169 -12.07 5.17 -12.03
C TYR A 169 -10.96 4.43 -11.28
N VAL A 170 -11.16 4.21 -9.98
CA VAL A 170 -10.25 3.39 -9.16
C VAL A 170 -10.80 1.98 -9.08
N ALA A 171 -10.11 1.03 -9.69
CA ALA A 171 -10.45 -0.39 -9.68
C ALA A 171 -9.46 -1.20 -8.84
N ASP A 172 -9.96 -2.11 -7.98
CA ASP A 172 -9.11 -3.05 -7.22
C ASP A 172 -8.98 -4.36 -8.00
N LEU A 173 -7.77 -4.65 -8.48
CA LEU A 173 -7.44 -5.87 -9.21
C LEU A 173 -6.96 -7.01 -8.30
N ALA A 174 -6.97 -6.84 -6.97
CA ALA A 174 -6.53 -7.88 -6.04
C ALA A 174 -7.32 -9.19 -6.19
N ARG A 175 -8.60 -9.09 -6.59
CA ARG A 175 -9.48 -10.25 -6.83
C ARG A 175 -9.10 -11.08 -8.07
N LEU A 176 -8.27 -10.53 -8.96
CA LEU A 176 -7.76 -11.25 -10.13
C LEU A 176 -6.54 -12.11 -9.80
N ARG A 177 -5.94 -11.96 -8.61
CA ARG A 177 -4.77 -12.75 -8.23
C ARG A 177 -5.07 -14.24 -8.26
N GLY A 178 -4.23 -14.97 -9.00
CA GLY A 178 -4.37 -16.42 -9.19
C GLY A 178 -5.49 -16.83 -10.17
N ARG A 179 -6.15 -15.89 -10.83
CA ARG A 179 -7.10 -16.16 -11.89
C ARG A 179 -6.42 -16.19 -13.25
N ARG A 180 -6.94 -17.00 -14.15
CA ARG A 180 -6.63 -16.91 -15.57
C ARG A 180 -7.45 -15.77 -16.15
N ILE A 181 -6.78 -14.83 -16.83
CA ILE A 181 -7.40 -13.71 -17.53
C ILE A 181 -7.08 -13.83 -19.02
N GLU A 182 -7.98 -13.34 -19.84
CA GLU A 182 -7.81 -13.20 -21.29
C GLU A 182 -7.62 -11.73 -21.62
N TRP A 183 -6.67 -11.44 -22.50
CA TRP A 183 -6.41 -10.10 -23.00
C TRP A 183 -7.10 -9.93 -24.36
N GLY A 184 -7.72 -8.80 -24.57
CA GLY A 184 -8.41 -8.47 -25.83
C GLY A 184 -8.96 -7.06 -25.83
N ASP A 185 -9.58 -6.69 -26.93
CA ASP A 185 -10.32 -5.44 -27.05
C ASP A 185 -11.72 -5.65 -26.47
N PHE A 186 -11.95 -5.08 -25.28
CA PHE A 186 -13.21 -5.17 -24.58
C PHE A 186 -13.78 -3.78 -24.34
N ASP A 187 -15.08 -3.66 -24.48
CA ASP A 187 -15.83 -2.48 -24.07
C ASP A 187 -16.39 -2.66 -22.66
N THR A 188 -16.47 -1.56 -21.92
CA THR A 188 -17.11 -1.50 -20.62
C THR A 188 -18.38 -0.66 -20.72
N ALA A 189 -19.53 -1.26 -20.55
CA ALA A 189 -20.79 -0.53 -20.36
C ALA A 189 -20.90 -0.18 -18.86
N LEU A 190 -20.90 1.12 -18.56
CA LEU A 190 -21.13 1.61 -17.20
C LEU A 190 -22.61 1.55 -16.84
N PRO A 191 -22.98 1.20 -15.60
CA PRO A 191 -24.35 1.36 -15.14
C PRO A 191 -24.72 2.85 -15.17
N ALA A 192 -25.95 3.17 -15.60
CA ALA A 192 -26.44 4.53 -15.58
C ALA A 192 -26.29 5.13 -14.17
N MET A 193 -25.43 6.12 -14.02
CA MET A 193 -25.28 6.84 -12.76
C MET A 193 -26.53 7.66 -12.53
N GLN A 194 -27.33 7.33 -11.53
CA GLN A 194 -28.33 8.27 -11.01
C GLN A 194 -27.55 9.42 -10.38
N GLU A 195 -27.51 10.57 -11.04
CA GLU A 195 -27.14 11.82 -10.38
C GLU A 195 -28.12 12.02 -9.23
N ALA A 196 -27.63 11.90 -7.99
CA ALA A 196 -28.40 12.34 -6.84
C ALA A 196 -28.58 13.86 -6.96
N LEU A 197 -29.73 14.27 -7.42
CA LEU A 197 -30.21 15.67 -7.39
C LEU A 197 -30.46 16.04 -5.91
N PHE A 198 -29.38 16.51 -5.22
CA PHE A 198 -29.52 17.25 -3.96
C PHE A 198 -28.54 18.41 -3.93
#